data_79e618fa189bf424d4b820e397de21a7
#
_entry.id   79e618fa189bf424d4b820e397de21a7
#
_cell.length_a   1.000
_cell.length_b   1.000
_cell.length_c   1.000
_cell.angle_alpha   90.00
_cell.angle_beta   90.00
_cell.angle_gamma   90.00
#
_symmetry.space_group_name_H-M   'P 1'
#
loop_
_entity.id
_entity.type
_entity.pdbx_description
1 polymer ?
#
loop_
_entity_poly.entity_id
_entity_poly.type
_entity_poly.pdbx_seq_one_letter_code
_entity_poly.pdbx_strand_id
1 'polypeptide(L)'
;MKLLYLGSQWSKHGYNKTTIETLGHQLEQEGFGIYCASDKKLFSLRILDMMRSVIRYRKQVTYILIDTYSTKAFWYAFVCSQLARVLNIKYIPILHGGNLPNRLKNNPKLCQMVFANAHKNVAPSGYLKQAFENAGFTNVVHIPNSIEIDKYKLKTRVELTPKLLWVRAFASIYNPEMAVKVLFELQKKYPNATLTMV
;
A
#
# COMPACT_ATOMS: atom_id res chain seq x y z
N MET A 1 11.99 10.89 -17.02
CA MET A 1 10.68 10.24 -17.30
C MET A 1 9.62 10.85 -16.41
N LYS A 2 8.37 11.03 -16.90
CA LYS A 2 7.27 11.57 -16.09
C LYS A 2 6.26 10.49 -15.75
N LEU A 3 5.74 10.51 -14.52
CA LEU A 3 4.79 9.55 -13.98
C LEU A 3 3.57 10.28 -13.39
N LEU A 4 2.40 9.66 -13.47
CA LEU A 4 1.22 10.08 -12.70
C LEU A 4 1.01 9.06 -11.59
N TYR A 5 1.01 9.51 -10.34
CA TYR A 5 0.77 8.65 -9.19
C TYR A 5 -0.62 8.92 -8.61
N LEU A 6 -1.46 7.90 -8.61
CA LEU A 6 -2.83 7.93 -8.10
C LEU A 6 -2.91 7.20 -6.77
N GLY A 7 -3.23 7.92 -5.74
CA GLY A 7 -3.38 7.43 -4.38
C GLY A 7 -4.03 8.47 -3.49
N SER A 8 -4.20 8.17 -2.21
CA SER A 8 -4.82 9.10 -1.27
C SER A 8 -3.75 9.85 -0.48
N GLN A 9 -3.69 11.19 -0.60
CA GLN A 9 -2.79 12.04 0.17
C GLN A 9 -3.47 12.49 1.47
N TRP A 10 -3.18 11.79 2.57
CA TRP A 10 -3.87 11.99 3.84
C TRP A 10 -3.13 12.91 4.83
N SER A 11 -1.83 13.16 4.66
CA SER A 11 -1.05 13.99 5.59
C SER A 11 -1.58 15.43 5.67
N LYS A 12 -2.09 15.97 4.55
CA LYS A 12 -2.75 17.28 4.50
C LYS A 12 -3.99 17.40 5.40
N HIS A 13 -4.50 16.28 5.88
CA HIS A 13 -5.69 16.19 6.72
C HIS A 13 -5.40 15.72 8.14
N GLY A 14 -4.11 15.75 8.55
CA GLY A 14 -3.70 15.36 9.89
C GLY A 14 -3.51 13.86 10.12
N TYR A 15 -3.53 13.05 9.06
CA TYR A 15 -3.25 11.62 9.14
C TYR A 15 -1.77 11.31 8.82
N ASN A 16 -1.34 10.09 9.08
CA ASN A 16 -0.01 9.64 8.71
C ASN A 16 0.21 9.69 7.19
N LYS A 17 1.47 9.93 6.78
CA LYS A 17 1.87 9.89 5.37
C LYS A 17 1.52 8.54 4.75
N THR A 18 0.99 8.59 3.55
CA THR A 18 0.65 7.40 2.76
C THR A 18 1.75 7.05 1.76
N THR A 19 1.65 5.92 1.10
CA THR A 19 2.66 5.45 0.14
C THR A 19 2.89 6.44 -0.99
N ILE A 20 1.84 7.05 -1.55
CA ILE A 20 1.98 8.08 -2.59
C ILE A 20 2.82 9.28 -2.11
N GLU A 21 2.74 9.63 -0.82
CA GLU A 21 3.45 10.79 -0.26
C GLU A 21 4.92 10.47 0.07
N THR A 22 5.24 9.21 0.38
CA THR A 22 6.60 8.75 0.66
C THR A 22 7.32 8.32 -0.61
N LEU A 23 6.77 7.35 -1.34
CA LEU A 23 7.35 6.82 -2.57
C LEU A 23 7.36 7.88 -3.68
N GLY A 24 6.33 8.74 -3.76
CA GLY A 24 6.31 9.84 -4.73
C GLY A 24 7.51 10.77 -4.55
N HIS A 25 7.78 11.17 -3.31
CA HIS A 25 8.96 12.00 -2.99
C HIS A 25 10.29 11.30 -3.28
N GLN A 26 10.41 10.01 -2.94
CA GLN A 26 11.61 9.22 -3.24
C GLN A 26 11.87 9.12 -4.75
N LEU A 27 10.82 8.90 -5.54
CA LEU A 27 10.93 8.88 -7.00
C LEU A 27 11.35 10.24 -7.58
N GLU A 28 10.89 11.36 -6.97
CA GLU A 28 11.36 12.70 -7.36
C GLU A 28 12.85 12.89 -7.09
N GLN A 29 13.35 12.38 -5.96
CA GLN A 29 14.77 12.39 -5.63
C GLN A 29 15.63 11.58 -6.62
N GLU A 30 15.07 10.50 -7.18
CA GLU A 30 15.67 9.69 -8.24
C GLU A 30 15.54 10.32 -9.65
N GLY A 31 15.05 11.56 -9.74
CA GLY A 31 14.97 12.31 -10.99
C GLY A 31 13.74 12.05 -11.86
N PHE A 32 12.70 11.39 -11.31
CA PHE A 32 11.43 11.26 -12.01
C PHE A 32 10.56 12.50 -11.81
N GLY A 33 9.90 12.98 -12.86
CA GLY A 33 8.86 13.99 -12.71
C GLY A 33 7.55 13.32 -12.24
N ILE A 34 7.04 13.69 -11.07
CA ILE A 34 5.85 13.07 -10.49
C ILE A 34 4.67 14.03 -10.46
N TYR A 35 3.54 13.62 -11.02
CA TYR A 35 2.24 14.25 -10.79
C TYR A 35 1.44 13.38 -9.82
N CYS A 36 0.95 13.94 -8.70
CA CYS A 36 0.19 13.22 -7.69
C CYS A 36 -1.30 13.60 -7.72
N ALA A 37 -2.18 12.62 -7.55
CA ALA A 37 -3.61 12.79 -7.27
C ALA A 37 -4.10 11.61 -6.40
N SER A 38 -4.94 11.81 -5.37
CA SER A 38 -5.73 12.98 -5.01
C SER A 38 -5.66 13.31 -3.51
N ASP A 39 -5.89 14.57 -3.15
CA ASP A 39 -6.00 15.04 -1.75
C ASP A 39 -7.47 15.18 -1.28
N LYS A 40 -8.45 14.79 -2.08
CA LYS A 40 -9.87 14.98 -1.80
C LYS A 40 -10.38 14.00 -0.74
N LYS A 41 -11.06 14.51 0.31
CA LYS A 41 -11.64 13.68 1.39
C LYS A 41 -12.81 12.84 0.89
N LEU A 42 -13.74 13.47 0.15
CA LEU A 42 -14.91 12.77 -0.40
C LEU A 42 -14.49 11.80 -1.49
N PHE A 43 -14.94 10.56 -1.36
CA PHE A 43 -14.56 9.47 -2.26
C PHE A 43 -14.93 9.71 -3.73
N SER A 44 -16.13 10.25 -3.99
CA SER A 44 -16.58 10.60 -5.34
C SER A 44 -15.72 11.70 -5.98
N LEU A 45 -15.42 12.76 -5.21
CA LEU A 45 -14.56 13.85 -5.67
C LEU A 45 -13.13 13.35 -5.93
N ARG A 46 -12.65 12.39 -5.13
CA ARG A 46 -11.35 11.76 -5.31
C ARG A 46 -11.28 11.01 -6.63
N ILE A 47 -12.28 10.19 -6.95
CA ILE A 47 -12.35 9.47 -8.24
C ILE A 47 -12.36 10.47 -9.39
N LEU A 48 -13.20 11.51 -9.32
CA LEU A 48 -13.27 12.53 -10.37
C LEU A 48 -11.96 13.27 -10.58
N ASP A 49 -11.28 13.62 -9.49
CA ASP A 49 -9.98 14.29 -9.53
C ASP A 49 -8.89 13.39 -10.15
N MET A 50 -8.87 12.10 -9.77
CA MET A 50 -7.97 11.11 -10.37
C MET A 50 -8.25 10.92 -11.87
N MET A 51 -9.51 10.78 -12.27
CA MET A 51 -9.90 10.68 -13.69
C MET A 51 -9.49 11.91 -14.50
N ARG A 52 -9.74 13.12 -13.96
CA ARG A 52 -9.30 14.38 -14.57
C ARG A 52 -7.78 14.42 -14.73
N SER A 53 -7.06 13.94 -13.71
CA SER A 53 -5.59 13.90 -13.76
C SER A 53 -5.11 12.93 -14.86
N VAL A 54 -5.71 11.75 -14.99
CA VAL A 54 -5.40 10.82 -16.08
C VAL A 54 -5.60 11.48 -17.45
N ILE A 55 -6.74 12.15 -17.66
CA ILE A 55 -7.03 12.85 -18.93
C ILE A 55 -6.06 14.00 -19.16
N ARG A 56 -5.81 14.83 -18.13
CA ARG A 56 -4.93 16.01 -18.19
C ARG A 56 -3.51 15.64 -18.58
N TYR A 57 -2.96 14.61 -17.96
CA TYR A 57 -1.55 14.24 -18.12
C TYR A 57 -1.30 13.14 -19.15
N ARG A 58 -2.34 12.66 -19.87
CA ARG A 58 -2.27 11.51 -20.79
C ARG A 58 -1.17 11.57 -21.86
N LYS A 59 -0.77 12.77 -22.29
CA LYS A 59 0.29 12.99 -23.29
C LYS A 59 1.66 13.29 -22.67
N GLN A 60 1.73 13.41 -21.34
CA GLN A 60 2.94 13.87 -20.65
C GLN A 60 3.60 12.74 -19.85
N VAL A 61 2.86 11.70 -19.48
CA VAL A 61 3.34 10.64 -18.61
C VAL A 61 3.56 9.33 -19.36
N THR A 62 4.58 8.61 -18.94
CA THR A 62 4.91 7.30 -19.50
C THR A 62 4.12 6.18 -18.81
N TYR A 63 3.93 6.30 -17.49
CA TYR A 63 3.20 5.32 -16.68
C TYR A 63 2.29 6.03 -15.67
N ILE A 64 1.22 5.31 -15.31
CA ILE A 64 0.35 5.66 -14.18
C ILE A 64 0.60 4.64 -13.07
N LEU A 65 1.06 5.08 -11.90
CA LEU A 65 1.12 4.27 -10.68
C LEU A 65 -0.22 4.38 -9.96
N ILE A 66 -0.78 3.27 -9.47
CA ILE A 66 -2.10 3.27 -8.83
C ILE A 66 -2.03 2.49 -7.52
N ASP A 67 -2.12 3.19 -6.39
CA ASP A 67 -2.30 2.52 -5.09
C ASP A 67 -3.58 1.70 -5.10
N THR A 68 -3.47 0.40 -4.89
CA THR A 68 -4.59 -0.53 -5.06
C THR A 68 -4.85 -1.32 -3.78
N TYR A 69 -6.03 -1.14 -3.21
CA TYR A 69 -6.49 -1.76 -1.97
C TYR A 69 -7.69 -2.69 -2.21
N SER A 70 -7.95 -3.59 -1.27
CA SER A 70 -9.12 -4.48 -1.30
C SER A 70 -10.45 -3.81 -0.89
N THR A 71 -10.39 -2.61 -0.30
CA THR A 71 -11.52 -1.86 0.26
C THR A 71 -12.29 -1.05 -0.80
N LYS A 72 -13.10 -0.07 -0.38
CA LYS A 72 -13.75 0.90 -1.30
C LYS A 72 -12.74 1.57 -2.25
N ALA A 73 -11.50 1.70 -1.83
CA ALA A 73 -10.43 2.26 -2.64
C ALA A 73 -10.12 1.45 -3.92
N PHE A 74 -10.52 0.18 -4.01
CA PHE A 74 -10.44 -0.60 -5.24
C PHE A 74 -11.15 0.07 -6.42
N TRP A 75 -12.25 0.77 -6.16
CA TRP A 75 -13.04 1.37 -7.23
C TRP A 75 -12.34 2.50 -7.98
N TYR A 76 -11.53 3.32 -7.32
CA TYR A 76 -10.74 4.30 -8.07
C TYR A 76 -9.64 3.61 -8.92
N ALA A 77 -9.03 2.55 -8.39
CA ALA A 77 -8.06 1.77 -9.17
C ALA A 77 -8.72 1.11 -10.39
N PHE A 78 -9.94 0.56 -10.22
CA PHE A 78 -10.72 0.01 -11.30
C PHE A 78 -11.03 1.05 -12.37
N VAL A 79 -11.64 2.18 -11.99
CA VAL A 79 -12.04 3.23 -12.95
C VAL A 79 -10.83 3.83 -13.67
N CYS A 80 -9.76 4.16 -12.93
CA CYS A 80 -8.58 4.76 -13.52
C CYS A 80 -7.80 3.79 -14.41
N SER A 81 -7.76 2.49 -14.08
CA SER A 81 -7.12 1.49 -14.94
C SER A 81 -7.89 1.30 -16.25
N GLN A 82 -9.25 1.27 -16.21
CA GLN A 82 -10.04 1.20 -17.44
C GLN A 82 -9.86 2.45 -18.31
N LEU A 83 -9.84 3.63 -17.69
CA LEU A 83 -9.59 4.89 -18.41
C LEU A 83 -8.18 4.91 -19.02
N ALA A 84 -7.18 4.44 -18.30
CA ALA A 84 -5.81 4.32 -18.81
C ALA A 84 -5.74 3.39 -20.05
N ARG A 85 -6.48 2.27 -20.02
CA ARG A 85 -6.57 1.34 -21.16
C ARG A 85 -7.20 2.02 -22.39
N VAL A 86 -8.32 2.71 -22.21
CA VAL A 86 -8.99 3.45 -23.31
C VAL A 86 -8.06 4.50 -23.92
N LEU A 87 -7.23 5.13 -23.11
CA LEU A 87 -6.27 6.16 -23.53
C LEU A 87 -4.90 5.58 -23.95
N ASN A 88 -4.74 4.25 -24.00
CA ASN A 88 -3.48 3.57 -24.32
C ASN A 88 -2.29 3.99 -23.42
N ILE A 89 -2.53 4.27 -22.14
CA ILE A 89 -1.48 4.60 -21.16
C ILE A 89 -1.17 3.37 -20.33
N LYS A 90 0.10 3.02 -20.23
CA LYS A 90 0.56 1.92 -19.36
C LYS A 90 0.32 2.28 -17.89
N TYR A 91 -0.20 1.33 -17.11
CA TYR A 91 -0.41 1.54 -15.68
C TYR A 91 0.16 0.39 -14.85
N ILE A 92 0.50 0.70 -13.62
CA ILE A 92 1.18 -0.18 -12.66
C ILE A 92 0.42 -0.10 -11.33
N PRO A 93 -0.44 -1.08 -11.00
CA PRO A 93 -1.01 -1.21 -9.67
C PRO A 93 0.07 -1.50 -8.63
N ILE A 94 0.10 -0.71 -7.56
CA ILE A 94 0.88 -0.98 -6.35
C ILE A 94 -0.07 -1.62 -5.35
N LEU A 95 0.17 -2.88 -5.00
CA LEU A 95 -0.74 -3.68 -4.21
C LEU A 95 -0.59 -3.39 -2.72
N HIS A 96 -1.69 -3.08 -2.05
CA HIS A 96 -1.69 -2.76 -0.62
C HIS A 96 -2.67 -3.62 0.17
N GLY A 97 -2.21 -4.05 1.35
CA GLY A 97 -3.04 -4.76 2.33
C GLY A 97 -3.21 -6.26 2.05
N GLY A 98 -3.24 -7.03 3.13
CA GLY A 98 -3.30 -8.50 3.10
C GLY A 98 -4.64 -9.10 2.64
N ASN A 99 -5.67 -8.28 2.39
CA ASN A 99 -7.01 -8.78 2.03
C ASN A 99 -7.30 -8.78 0.51
N LEU A 100 -6.33 -8.40 -0.33
CA LEU A 100 -6.45 -8.49 -1.79
C LEU A 100 -6.69 -9.93 -2.29
N PRO A 101 -6.07 -10.99 -1.71
CA PRO A 101 -6.37 -12.38 -2.11
C PRO A 101 -7.85 -12.77 -1.95
N ASN A 102 -8.52 -12.29 -0.90
CA ASN A 102 -9.97 -12.50 -0.76
C ASN A 102 -10.77 -11.78 -1.85
N ARG A 103 -10.33 -10.59 -2.27
CA ARG A 103 -10.95 -9.90 -3.40
C ARG A 103 -10.74 -10.65 -4.73
N LEU A 104 -9.58 -11.25 -4.95
CA LEU A 104 -9.34 -12.08 -6.13
C LEU A 104 -10.33 -13.25 -6.21
N LYS A 105 -10.60 -13.90 -5.06
CA LYS A 105 -11.58 -15.00 -4.96
C LYS A 105 -13.03 -14.52 -5.16
N ASN A 106 -13.41 -13.43 -4.52
CA ASN A 106 -14.81 -12.97 -4.47
C ASN A 106 -15.21 -12.16 -5.70
N ASN A 107 -14.28 -11.49 -6.38
CA ASN A 107 -14.56 -10.64 -7.53
C ASN A 107 -13.56 -10.90 -8.68
N PRO A 108 -13.41 -12.14 -9.16
CA PRO A 108 -12.35 -12.52 -10.12
C PRO A 108 -12.43 -11.73 -11.41
N LYS A 109 -13.62 -11.52 -11.97
CA LYS A 109 -13.81 -10.76 -13.22
C LYS A 109 -13.33 -9.32 -13.12
N LEU A 110 -13.67 -8.60 -12.04
CA LEU A 110 -13.22 -7.23 -11.82
C LEU A 110 -11.69 -7.15 -11.61
N CYS A 111 -11.13 -8.11 -10.86
CA CYS A 111 -9.70 -8.23 -10.66
C CYS A 111 -8.97 -8.51 -11.97
N GLN A 112 -9.51 -9.40 -12.80
CA GLN A 112 -8.97 -9.69 -14.13
C GLN A 112 -8.92 -8.42 -15.01
N MET A 113 -9.98 -7.60 -15.01
CA MET A 113 -10.01 -6.34 -15.75
C MET A 113 -8.94 -5.34 -15.32
N VAL A 114 -8.59 -5.30 -14.03
CA VAL A 114 -7.56 -4.39 -13.49
C VAL A 114 -6.16 -4.98 -13.69
N PHE A 115 -5.93 -6.21 -13.24
CA PHE A 115 -4.58 -6.73 -13.05
C PHE A 115 -3.99 -7.42 -14.28
N ALA A 116 -4.79 -8.10 -15.11
CA ALA A 116 -4.29 -8.77 -16.30
C ALA A 116 -3.78 -7.79 -17.37
N ASN A 117 -4.40 -6.61 -17.46
CA ASN A 117 -4.03 -5.57 -18.43
C ASN A 117 -2.99 -4.57 -17.90
N ALA A 118 -2.55 -4.72 -16.66
CA ALA A 118 -1.50 -3.89 -16.07
C ALA A 118 -0.15 -4.17 -16.74
N HIS A 119 0.68 -3.15 -16.91
CA HIS A 119 2.05 -3.33 -17.39
C HIS A 119 2.85 -4.24 -16.45
N LYS A 120 2.76 -3.99 -15.15
CA LYS A 120 3.20 -4.86 -14.05
C LYS A 120 2.31 -4.61 -12.84
N ASN A 121 2.12 -5.62 -12.00
CA ASN A 121 1.52 -5.50 -10.68
C ASN A 121 2.64 -5.56 -9.64
N VAL A 122 2.81 -4.53 -8.83
CA VAL A 122 3.87 -4.47 -7.81
C VAL A 122 3.34 -5.01 -6.50
N ALA A 123 3.87 -6.14 -6.05
CA ALA A 123 3.54 -6.78 -4.79
C ALA A 123 4.61 -6.45 -3.72
N PRO A 124 4.25 -5.83 -2.58
CA PRO A 124 5.21 -5.46 -1.54
C PRO A 124 5.63 -6.64 -0.64
N SER A 125 5.07 -7.81 -0.84
CA SER A 125 5.40 -9.01 -0.09
C SER A 125 5.32 -10.28 -0.93
N GLY A 126 6.10 -11.29 -0.56
CA GLY A 126 6.01 -12.63 -1.16
C GLY A 126 4.61 -13.25 -1.05
N TYR A 127 3.90 -12.96 0.07
CA TYR A 127 2.51 -13.38 0.26
C TYR A 127 1.57 -12.89 -0.86
N LEU A 128 1.61 -11.58 -1.16
CA LEU A 128 0.78 -11.01 -2.21
C LEU A 128 1.22 -11.49 -3.60
N LYS A 129 2.54 -11.56 -3.84
CA LYS A 129 3.06 -12.09 -5.11
C LYS A 129 2.53 -13.49 -5.36
N GLN A 130 2.71 -14.41 -4.41
CA GLN A 130 2.26 -15.80 -4.53
C GLN A 130 0.74 -15.91 -4.72
N ALA A 131 -0.04 -15.10 -4.00
CA ALA A 131 -1.51 -15.12 -4.13
C ALA A 131 -1.98 -14.68 -5.52
N PHE A 132 -1.31 -13.70 -6.13
CA PHE A 132 -1.61 -13.24 -7.48
C PHE A 132 -1.16 -14.27 -8.54
N GLU A 133 0.02 -14.86 -8.39
CA GLU A 133 0.51 -15.93 -9.27
C GLU A 133 -0.41 -17.14 -9.24
N ASN A 134 -0.86 -17.56 -8.04
CA ASN A 134 -1.83 -18.64 -7.88
C ASN A 134 -3.21 -18.32 -8.51
N ALA A 135 -3.55 -17.03 -8.61
CA ALA A 135 -4.76 -16.58 -9.32
C ALA A 135 -4.56 -16.41 -10.84
N GLY A 136 -3.39 -16.80 -11.38
CA GLY A 136 -3.09 -16.83 -12.82
C GLY A 136 -2.49 -15.53 -13.38
N PHE A 137 -2.07 -14.58 -12.54
CA PHE A 137 -1.41 -13.36 -13.03
C PHE A 137 0.11 -13.59 -13.20
N THR A 138 0.61 -13.44 -14.42
CA THR A 138 2.04 -13.64 -14.76
C THR A 138 2.85 -12.32 -14.75
N ASN A 139 2.18 -11.20 -14.70
CA ASN A 139 2.78 -9.85 -14.74
C ASN A 139 3.00 -9.26 -13.34
N VAL A 140 3.34 -10.08 -12.34
CA VAL A 140 3.58 -9.67 -10.96
C VAL A 140 5.07 -9.56 -10.67
N VAL A 141 5.47 -8.48 -10.01
CA VAL A 141 6.86 -8.28 -9.55
C VAL A 141 6.85 -8.03 -8.04
N HIS A 142 7.85 -8.56 -7.34
CA HIS A 142 8.02 -8.33 -5.91
C HIS A 142 8.96 -7.14 -5.71
N ILE A 143 8.42 -6.03 -5.20
CA ILE A 143 9.19 -4.86 -4.78
C ILE A 143 8.73 -4.52 -3.37
N PRO A 144 9.57 -4.78 -2.34
CA PRO A 144 9.24 -4.46 -0.95
C PRO A 144 8.98 -2.97 -0.74
N ASN A 145 8.19 -2.64 0.29
CA ASN A 145 8.04 -1.25 0.70
C ASN A 145 9.40 -0.68 1.14
N SER A 146 9.70 0.53 0.69
CA SER A 146 10.90 1.26 1.09
C SER A 146 10.78 1.79 2.52
N ILE A 147 11.90 1.89 3.21
CA ILE A 147 12.05 2.59 4.49
C ILE A 147 13.22 3.55 4.41
N GLU A 148 13.13 4.68 5.10
CA GLU A 148 14.21 5.65 5.22
C GLU A 148 15.17 5.16 6.31
N ILE A 149 16.18 4.35 5.92
CA ILE A 149 17.09 3.64 6.85
C ILE A 149 17.83 4.59 7.79
N ASP A 150 18.14 5.80 7.34
CA ASP A 150 18.87 6.81 8.10
C ASP A 150 18.09 7.30 9.34
N LYS A 151 16.77 7.12 9.37
CA LYS A 151 15.94 7.41 10.52
C LYS A 151 16.02 6.34 11.62
N TYR A 152 16.62 5.19 11.34
CA TYR A 152 16.70 4.05 12.25
C TYR A 152 18.15 3.84 12.70
N LYS A 153 18.43 4.27 13.94
CA LYS A 153 19.76 4.03 14.54
C LYS A 153 19.85 2.60 15.06
N LEU A 154 20.85 1.86 14.61
CA LEU A 154 21.14 0.54 15.18
C LEU A 154 21.51 0.68 16.65
N LYS A 155 20.84 -0.09 17.51
CA LYS A 155 21.19 -0.23 18.93
C LYS A 155 21.53 -1.67 19.22
N THR A 156 22.81 -1.95 19.47
CA THR A 156 23.25 -3.26 19.95
C THR A 156 22.80 -3.42 21.41
N ARG A 157 22.13 -4.53 21.73
CA ARG A 157 21.71 -4.89 23.08
C ARG A 157 22.55 -6.05 23.57
N VAL A 158 23.27 -5.83 24.65
CA VAL A 158 24.10 -6.88 25.29
C VAL A 158 23.26 -7.76 26.21
N GLU A 159 22.29 -7.16 26.90
CA GLU A 159 21.36 -7.88 27.77
C GLU A 159 19.93 -7.80 27.22
N LEU A 160 19.25 -8.92 27.19
CA LEU A 160 17.84 -9.02 26.78
C LEU A 160 16.97 -9.05 28.04
N THR A 161 16.28 -7.94 28.30
CA THR A 161 15.18 -7.93 29.26
C THR A 161 13.87 -8.15 28.52
N PRO A 162 12.91 -8.91 29.05
CA PRO A 162 11.65 -9.21 28.36
C PRO A 162 10.71 -7.99 28.37
N LYS A 163 11.06 -6.99 27.55
CA LYS A 163 10.26 -5.79 27.27
C LYS A 163 9.61 -5.95 25.91
N LEU A 164 8.30 -6.17 25.91
CA LEU A 164 7.49 -6.35 24.71
C LEU A 164 6.99 -5.01 24.20
N LEU A 165 6.92 -4.86 22.90
CA LEU A 165 6.31 -3.71 22.23
C LEU A 165 5.26 -4.20 21.24
N TRP A 166 4.03 -3.71 21.36
CA TRP A 166 2.95 -3.93 20.40
C TRP A 166 2.54 -2.59 19.78
N VAL A 167 2.63 -2.50 18.45
CA VAL A 167 2.39 -1.24 17.70
C VAL A 167 1.33 -1.50 16.64
N ARG A 168 0.07 -1.20 16.95
CA ARG A 168 -1.09 -1.32 16.06
C ARG A 168 -2.26 -0.52 16.59
N ALA A 169 -3.25 -0.22 15.73
CA ALA A 169 -4.54 0.28 16.21
C ALA A 169 -5.24 -0.75 17.09
N PHE A 170 -5.85 -0.31 18.19
CA PHE A 170 -6.64 -1.16 19.09
C PHE A 170 -7.95 -1.58 18.40
N ALA A 171 -7.86 -2.52 17.47
CA ALA A 171 -8.98 -3.08 16.74
C ALA A 171 -8.90 -4.62 16.75
N SER A 172 -10.04 -5.29 16.78
CA SER A 172 -10.16 -6.76 16.89
C SER A 172 -9.36 -7.51 15.80
N ILE A 173 -9.27 -6.96 14.61
CA ILE A 173 -8.49 -7.55 13.50
C ILE A 173 -6.99 -7.69 13.82
N TYR A 174 -6.46 -6.87 14.74
CA TYR A 174 -5.05 -6.92 15.16
C TYR A 174 -4.84 -7.69 16.47
N ASN A 175 -5.92 -8.20 17.06
CA ASN A 175 -5.92 -9.06 18.25
C ASN A 175 -5.06 -8.50 19.42
N PRO A 176 -5.34 -7.29 19.94
CA PRO A 176 -4.57 -6.70 21.04
C PRO A 176 -4.59 -7.55 22.30
N GLU A 177 -5.66 -8.32 22.53
CA GLU A 177 -5.80 -9.22 23.68
C GLU A 177 -4.72 -10.33 23.68
N MET A 178 -4.29 -10.78 22.49
CA MET A 178 -3.22 -11.77 22.38
C MET A 178 -1.91 -11.24 22.96
N ALA A 179 -1.59 -9.98 22.76
CA ALA A 179 -0.38 -9.36 23.32
C ALA A 179 -0.39 -9.39 24.84
N VAL A 180 -1.56 -9.13 25.46
CA VAL A 180 -1.72 -9.21 26.93
C VAL A 180 -1.61 -10.66 27.42
N LYS A 181 -2.22 -11.63 26.73
CA LYS A 181 -2.10 -13.05 27.06
C LYS A 181 -0.65 -13.54 26.97
N VAL A 182 0.10 -13.11 25.95
CA VAL A 182 1.52 -13.42 25.81
C VAL A 182 2.32 -12.84 26.98
N LEU A 183 2.06 -11.61 27.41
CA LEU A 183 2.71 -11.04 28.60
C LEU A 183 2.42 -11.90 29.86
N PHE A 184 1.16 -12.27 30.07
CA PHE A 184 0.76 -13.09 31.22
C PHE A 184 1.52 -14.42 31.25
N GLU A 185 1.62 -15.13 30.14
CA GLU A 185 2.40 -16.38 30.07
C GLU A 185 3.91 -16.15 30.27
N LEU A 186 4.43 -15.05 29.72
CA LEU A 186 5.85 -14.72 29.83
C LEU A 186 6.24 -14.38 31.29
N GLN A 187 5.35 -13.71 32.03
CA GLN A 187 5.60 -13.34 33.43
C GLN A 187 5.72 -14.55 34.38
N LYS A 188 5.19 -15.71 33.99
CA LYS A 188 5.41 -16.96 34.79
C LYS A 188 6.89 -17.35 34.85
N LYS A 189 7.65 -17.04 33.80
CA LYS A 189 9.10 -17.32 33.71
C LYS A 189 9.96 -16.09 33.99
N TYR A 190 9.45 -14.91 33.62
CA TYR A 190 10.16 -13.64 33.78
C TYR A 190 9.24 -12.62 34.47
N PRO A 191 9.20 -12.62 35.82
CA PRO A 191 8.25 -11.77 36.56
C PRO A 191 8.31 -10.27 36.24
N ASN A 192 9.49 -9.78 35.81
CA ASN A 192 9.72 -8.39 35.46
C ASN A 192 9.41 -8.07 33.97
N ALA A 193 8.77 -9.00 33.25
CA ALA A 193 8.37 -8.72 31.86
C ALA A 193 7.36 -7.58 31.80
N THR A 194 7.51 -6.73 30.81
CA THR A 194 6.62 -5.59 30.59
C THR A 194 6.13 -5.56 29.13
N LEU A 195 4.96 -4.97 28.92
CA LEU A 195 4.38 -4.77 27.59
C LEU A 195 4.00 -3.30 27.43
N THR A 196 4.51 -2.68 26.37
CA THR A 196 4.06 -1.36 25.93
C THR A 196 3.18 -1.55 24.69
N MET A 197 1.98 -0.97 24.71
CA MET A 197 1.03 -1.01 23.60
C MET A 197 0.75 0.41 23.11
N VAL A 198 0.87 0.67 21.79
CA VAL A 198 0.65 1.96 21.12
C VAL A 198 -0.07 1.77 19.78
#